data_670de50aae5546731fa9c2e4e57a8110
#
_entry.id   670de50aae5546731fa9c2e4e57a8110
#
_cell.length_a   1.000
_cell.length_b   1.000
_cell.length_c   1.000
_cell.angle_alpha   90.00
_cell.angle_beta   90.00
_cell.angle_gamma   90.00
#
_symmetry.space_group_name_H-M   'P 1'
#
loop_
_entity.id
_entity.type
_entity.pdbx_description
1 polymer ?
#
loop_
_entity_poly.entity_id
_entity_poly.type
_entity_poly.pdbx_seq_one_letter_code
_entity_poly.pdbx_strand_id
1 'polypeptide(L)'
;IGIGGGVVTDVAGFAAASYHRGVPVAHVATTLLAQIDAAIGGKTGVNLPEGKNLVGAFWQPVAVFCDTGTLATLPEREMRCGRGEMAKYHFLGGEDIEGLDIDEQVARCVEIKARVVAADEREAGQRAVLNYGHTLAHAIETTGRYDMRHGEAVAVGLVYAAELAAAMGRIDTDRVAEHRRIVDYYDLPSALPAGAGDDELLAAMGRDKKALDGLTFVLDGPHGVEPVHGVDPDLVGKTLDRVR
;
A
#
# COMPACT_ATOMS: atom_id res chain seq x y z
N ILE A 1 -14.07 19.48 8.23
CA ILE A 1 -12.86 19.48 7.40
C ILE A 1 -11.74 18.82 8.18
N GLY A 2 -11.09 17.80 7.60
CA GLY A 2 -9.87 17.16 8.13
C GLY A 2 -8.63 17.76 7.46
N ILE A 3 -7.72 18.37 8.21
CA ILE A 3 -6.49 18.97 7.68
C ILE A 3 -5.30 18.27 8.33
N GLY A 4 -4.53 17.50 7.55
CA GLY A 4 -3.37 16.76 8.08
C GLY A 4 -2.97 15.56 7.24
N GLY A 5 -2.15 14.69 7.84
CA GLY A 5 -1.75 13.41 7.24
C GLY A 5 -2.83 12.32 7.39
N GLY A 6 -2.48 11.08 7.03
CA GLY A 6 -3.40 9.94 6.99
C GLY A 6 -4.19 9.72 8.29
N VAL A 7 -3.54 9.76 9.44
CA VAL A 7 -4.23 9.60 10.74
C VAL A 7 -5.32 10.65 10.93
N VAL A 8 -5.08 11.89 10.51
CA VAL A 8 -6.08 12.98 10.65
C VAL A 8 -7.24 12.76 9.69
N THR A 9 -6.97 12.36 8.44
CA THR A 9 -8.02 12.11 7.44
C THR A 9 -8.86 10.90 7.83
N ASP A 10 -8.26 9.83 8.34
CA ASP A 10 -8.96 8.64 8.82
C ASP A 10 -9.90 8.95 9.99
N VAL A 11 -9.37 9.63 11.03
CA VAL A 11 -10.16 10.01 12.21
C VAL A 11 -11.28 10.99 11.84
N ALA A 12 -10.98 12.01 11.02
CA ALA A 12 -11.98 13.00 10.58
C ALA A 12 -13.08 12.34 9.73
N GLY A 13 -12.70 11.43 8.83
CA GLY A 13 -13.65 10.67 8.02
C GLY A 13 -14.54 9.76 8.86
N PHE A 14 -13.97 9.03 9.82
CA PHE A 14 -14.73 8.15 10.71
C PHE A 14 -15.65 8.96 11.67
N ALA A 15 -15.18 10.08 12.18
CA ALA A 15 -16.01 10.99 12.96
C ALA A 15 -17.19 11.52 12.13
N ALA A 16 -16.95 11.93 10.88
CA ALA A 16 -18.00 12.36 9.97
C ALA A 16 -19.00 11.25 9.64
N ALA A 17 -18.52 10.01 9.43
CA ALA A 17 -19.38 8.85 9.20
C ALA A 17 -20.30 8.54 10.39
N SER A 18 -19.80 8.77 11.62
CA SER A 18 -20.49 8.42 12.86
C SER A 18 -21.41 9.55 13.36
N TYR A 19 -21.02 10.82 13.18
CA TYR A 19 -21.77 11.97 13.67
C TYR A 19 -23.08 12.12 12.90
N HIS A 20 -24.22 12.20 13.63
CA HIS A 20 -25.57 12.26 13.06
C HIS A 20 -25.86 11.17 12.00
N ARG A 21 -25.21 9.99 12.07
CA ARG A 21 -25.27 8.91 11.08
C ARG A 21 -24.66 9.25 9.73
N GLY A 22 -23.83 10.28 9.67
CA GLY A 22 -23.11 10.72 8.50
C GLY A 22 -23.32 12.20 8.16
N VAL A 23 -22.21 12.92 8.07
CA VAL A 23 -22.16 14.30 7.59
C VAL A 23 -21.08 14.42 6.50
N PRO A 24 -21.22 15.37 5.56
CA PRO A 24 -20.17 15.61 4.57
C PRO A 24 -18.83 15.93 5.22
N VAL A 25 -17.75 15.40 4.64
CA VAL A 25 -16.36 15.67 5.05
C VAL A 25 -15.53 16.07 3.85
N ALA A 26 -14.67 17.07 4.01
CA ALA A 26 -13.62 17.40 3.06
C ALA A 26 -12.26 17.21 3.73
N HIS A 27 -11.26 16.76 2.96
CA HIS A 27 -9.90 16.59 3.45
C HIS A 27 -8.94 17.58 2.77
N VAL A 28 -8.01 18.12 3.56
CA VAL A 28 -6.81 18.81 3.07
C VAL A 28 -5.61 17.95 3.47
N ALA A 29 -5.10 17.18 2.53
CA ALA A 29 -4.03 16.21 2.76
C ALA A 29 -2.67 16.92 2.77
N THR A 30 -1.91 16.81 3.87
CA THR A 30 -0.65 17.54 4.05
C THR A 30 0.59 16.66 4.06
N THR A 31 0.46 15.35 3.90
CA THR A 31 1.57 14.41 3.69
C THR A 31 1.43 13.74 2.35
N LEU A 32 2.53 13.33 1.72
CA LEU A 32 2.51 12.63 0.44
C LEU A 32 1.62 11.39 0.50
N LEU A 33 1.77 10.57 1.56
CA LEU A 33 0.93 9.38 1.77
C LEU A 33 -0.57 9.71 1.83
N ALA A 34 -0.94 10.82 2.48
CA ALA A 34 -2.35 11.21 2.53
C ALA A 34 -2.85 11.70 1.16
N GLN A 35 -2.03 12.46 0.42
CA GLN A 35 -2.41 12.99 -0.89
C GLN A 35 -2.67 11.90 -1.92
N ILE A 36 -1.82 10.88 -1.96
CA ILE A 36 -1.91 9.83 -2.98
C ILE A 36 -2.71 8.60 -2.54
N ASP A 37 -2.90 8.43 -1.23
CA ASP A 37 -3.52 7.20 -0.70
C ASP A 37 -4.56 7.47 0.39
N ALA A 38 -4.19 7.80 1.62
CA ALA A 38 -5.07 7.69 2.78
C ALA A 38 -6.33 8.58 2.70
N ALA A 39 -6.26 9.80 2.15
CA ALA A 39 -7.41 10.69 2.04
C ALA A 39 -8.40 10.30 0.94
N ILE A 40 -8.07 9.31 0.09
CA ILE A 40 -8.81 8.95 -1.11
C ILE A 40 -9.42 7.55 -0.96
N GLY A 41 -10.68 7.41 -1.37
CA GLY A 41 -11.35 6.10 -1.45
C GLY A 41 -12.14 5.72 -0.21
N GLY A 42 -12.31 6.65 0.74
CA GLY A 42 -13.32 6.57 1.80
C GLY A 42 -13.11 5.49 2.85
N LYS A 43 -11.97 4.80 2.88
CA LYS A 43 -11.61 3.93 4.01
C LYS A 43 -11.21 4.83 5.17
N THR A 44 -12.02 4.85 6.22
CA THR A 44 -11.78 5.66 7.42
C THR A 44 -11.80 4.78 8.65
N GLY A 45 -11.06 5.13 9.69
CA GLY A 45 -11.03 4.30 10.88
C GLY A 45 -10.14 4.83 12.00
N VAL A 46 -10.12 4.06 13.07
CA VAL A 46 -9.30 4.31 14.25
C VAL A 46 -8.57 3.04 14.66
N ASN A 47 -7.37 3.22 15.19
CA ASN A 47 -6.59 2.11 15.73
C ASN A 47 -7.08 1.75 17.12
N LEU A 48 -7.10 0.45 17.43
CA LEU A 48 -7.35 -0.10 18.74
C LEU A 48 -6.08 -0.78 19.28
N PRO A 49 -6.01 -1.05 20.59
CA PRO A 49 -4.91 -1.86 21.14
C PRO A 49 -4.78 -3.23 20.49
N GLU A 50 -5.89 -3.79 20.02
CA GLU A 50 -6.00 -5.10 19.38
C GLU A 50 -5.51 -5.11 17.92
N GLY A 51 -5.42 -3.94 17.27
CA GLY A 51 -4.94 -3.82 15.89
C GLY A 51 -5.29 -2.51 15.21
N LYS A 52 -4.61 -2.28 14.06
CA LYS A 52 -4.83 -1.10 13.22
C LYS A 52 -6.15 -1.24 12.44
N ASN A 53 -6.89 -0.14 12.29
CA ASN A 53 -8.06 0.01 11.41
C ASN A 53 -9.21 -0.99 11.64
N LEU A 54 -9.30 -1.60 12.83
CA LEU A 54 -10.35 -2.59 13.15
C LEU A 54 -11.74 -1.96 13.30
N VAL A 55 -11.82 -0.68 13.62
CA VAL A 55 -13.07 0.07 13.73
C VAL A 55 -13.06 1.21 12.74
N GLY A 56 -13.97 1.19 11.78
CA GLY A 56 -14.02 2.16 10.71
C GLY A 56 -15.30 2.10 9.89
N ALA A 57 -15.35 2.92 8.85
CA ALA A 57 -16.45 2.99 7.91
C ALA A 57 -15.94 3.31 6.50
N PHE A 58 -16.70 2.90 5.49
CA PHE A 58 -16.55 3.44 4.15
C PHE A 58 -17.35 4.75 4.07
N TRP A 59 -16.66 5.88 4.05
CA TRP A 59 -17.26 7.21 4.00
C TRP A 59 -16.50 8.12 3.05
N GLN A 60 -17.05 8.32 1.85
CA GLN A 60 -16.39 9.11 0.82
C GLN A 60 -16.35 10.60 1.19
N PRO A 61 -15.18 11.26 1.08
CA PRO A 61 -15.12 12.71 1.21
C PRO A 61 -15.82 13.38 0.02
N VAL A 62 -16.46 14.53 0.27
CA VAL A 62 -17.05 15.35 -0.81
C VAL A 62 -15.99 16.10 -1.60
N ALA A 63 -14.80 16.29 -1.03
CA ALA A 63 -13.63 16.87 -1.69
C ALA A 63 -12.34 16.44 -0.98
N VAL A 64 -11.27 16.29 -1.76
CA VAL A 64 -9.90 16.12 -1.27
C VAL A 64 -9.03 17.18 -1.94
N PHE A 65 -8.33 17.96 -1.14
CA PHE A 65 -7.37 18.96 -1.59
C PHE A 65 -5.95 18.46 -1.34
N CYS A 66 -5.15 18.37 -2.39
CA CYS A 66 -3.75 17.97 -2.38
C CYS A 66 -2.90 19.19 -2.75
N ASP A 67 -2.46 19.95 -1.76
CA ASP A 67 -1.51 21.06 -1.94
C ASP A 67 -0.10 20.51 -1.74
N THR A 68 0.62 20.29 -2.83
CA THR A 68 2.00 19.79 -2.83
C THR A 68 2.98 20.76 -2.19
N GLY A 69 2.66 22.06 -2.12
CA GLY A 69 3.43 23.03 -1.35
C GLY A 69 3.59 22.65 0.13
N THR A 70 2.65 21.89 0.70
CA THR A 70 2.77 21.39 2.08
C THR A 70 3.90 20.39 2.26
N LEU A 71 4.32 19.72 1.18
CA LEU A 71 5.40 18.72 1.20
C LEU A 71 6.78 19.35 1.44
N ALA A 72 6.94 20.65 1.18
CA ALA A 72 8.21 21.37 1.40
C ALA A 72 8.68 21.34 2.87
N THR A 73 7.74 21.17 3.80
CA THR A 73 8.05 21.07 5.25
C THR A 73 7.87 19.66 5.80
N LEU A 74 7.54 18.68 4.95
CA LEU A 74 7.37 17.30 5.37
C LEU A 74 8.73 16.68 5.70
N PRO A 75 8.90 16.05 6.89
CA PRO A 75 10.13 15.32 7.20
C PRO A 75 10.45 14.26 6.15
N GLU A 76 11.75 14.13 5.79
CA GLU A 76 12.18 13.19 4.73
C GLU A 76 11.71 11.76 4.98
N ARG A 77 11.68 11.30 6.22
CA ARG A 77 11.18 9.97 6.57
C ARG A 77 9.69 9.78 6.22
N GLU A 78 8.87 10.82 6.34
CA GLU A 78 7.45 10.78 5.96
C GLU A 78 7.30 10.93 4.44
N MET A 79 8.20 11.67 3.78
CA MET A 79 8.27 11.73 2.31
C MET A 79 8.59 10.34 1.74
N ARG A 80 9.60 9.65 2.26
CA ARG A 80 9.94 8.27 1.88
C ARG A 80 8.77 7.31 2.10
N CYS A 81 8.03 7.47 3.18
CA CYS A 81 6.83 6.67 3.43
C CYS A 81 5.78 6.85 2.32
N GLY A 82 5.55 8.08 1.86
CA GLY A 82 4.67 8.33 0.71
C GLY A 82 5.22 7.77 -0.61
N ARG A 83 6.53 7.88 -0.85
CA ARG A 83 7.19 7.34 -2.05
C ARG A 83 7.03 5.82 -2.18
N GLY A 84 6.94 5.08 -1.06
CA GLY A 84 6.68 3.64 -1.09
C GLY A 84 5.32 3.30 -1.72
N GLU A 85 4.29 4.05 -1.38
CA GLU A 85 2.99 3.92 -2.04
C GLU A 85 3.02 4.41 -3.48
N MET A 86 3.77 5.48 -3.78
CA MET A 86 3.94 6.00 -5.14
C MET A 86 4.59 4.94 -6.06
N ALA A 87 5.61 4.22 -5.58
CA ALA A 87 6.24 3.12 -6.30
C ALA A 87 5.24 2.03 -6.69
N LYS A 88 4.26 1.73 -5.83
CA LYS A 88 3.17 0.80 -6.13
C LYS A 88 2.34 1.25 -7.34
N TYR A 89 2.00 2.53 -7.44
CA TYR A 89 1.16 3.04 -8.53
C TYR A 89 1.80 2.92 -9.90
N HIS A 90 3.13 2.91 -9.99
CA HIS A 90 3.85 2.62 -11.23
C HIS A 90 3.37 1.31 -11.86
N PHE A 91 3.13 0.28 -11.06
CA PHE A 91 2.69 -1.03 -11.54
C PHE A 91 1.17 -1.19 -11.67
N LEU A 92 0.38 -0.28 -11.10
CA LEU A 92 -1.09 -0.31 -11.16
C LEU A 92 -1.68 0.49 -12.31
N GLY A 93 -0.97 1.50 -12.80
CA GLY A 93 -1.42 2.37 -13.89
C GLY A 93 -0.92 1.94 -15.27
N GLY A 94 0.16 1.19 -15.33
CA GLY A 94 0.86 0.88 -16.56
C GLY A 94 1.49 2.12 -17.22
N GLU A 95 1.63 3.20 -16.47
CA GLU A 95 2.15 4.49 -16.92
C GLU A 95 3.45 4.82 -16.19
N ASP A 96 4.35 5.50 -16.89
CA ASP A 96 5.62 5.95 -16.35
C ASP A 96 5.38 7.19 -15.48
N ILE A 97 5.42 7.03 -14.14
CA ILE A 97 5.22 8.13 -13.18
C ILE A 97 6.57 8.75 -12.80
N GLU A 98 7.65 7.98 -12.92
CA GLU A 98 9.00 8.48 -12.66
C GLU A 98 9.38 9.59 -13.67
N GLY A 99 10.13 10.56 -13.21
CA GLY A 99 10.55 11.69 -14.07
C GLY A 99 9.52 12.79 -14.28
N LEU A 100 8.26 12.60 -13.84
CA LEU A 100 7.27 13.67 -13.74
C LEU A 100 7.58 14.59 -12.55
N ASP A 101 7.11 15.82 -12.58
CA ASP A 101 7.16 16.67 -11.39
C ASP A 101 6.21 16.16 -10.30
N ILE A 102 6.39 16.64 -9.08
CA ILE A 102 5.64 16.12 -7.92
C ILE A 102 4.13 16.35 -8.05
N ASP A 103 3.69 17.42 -8.68
CA ASP A 103 2.30 17.74 -8.89
C ASP A 103 1.65 16.71 -9.83
N GLU A 104 2.35 16.41 -10.93
CA GLU A 104 1.94 15.41 -11.91
C GLU A 104 1.96 14.00 -11.32
N GLN A 105 3.00 13.64 -10.53
CA GLN A 105 3.08 12.36 -9.83
C GLN A 105 1.90 12.16 -8.89
N VAL A 106 1.58 13.17 -8.07
CA VAL A 106 0.42 13.13 -7.16
C VAL A 106 -0.88 13.00 -7.95
N ALA A 107 -1.07 13.81 -9.00
CA ALA A 107 -2.27 13.75 -9.84
C ALA A 107 -2.47 12.35 -10.46
N ARG A 108 -1.40 11.74 -10.99
CA ARG A 108 -1.46 10.39 -11.57
C ARG A 108 -1.81 9.32 -10.55
N CYS A 109 -1.19 9.35 -9.37
CA CYS A 109 -1.55 8.43 -8.30
C CYS A 109 -3.03 8.56 -7.90
N VAL A 110 -3.53 9.80 -7.77
CA VAL A 110 -4.93 10.08 -7.47
C VAL A 110 -5.86 9.53 -8.56
N GLU A 111 -5.56 9.78 -9.83
CA GLU A 111 -6.34 9.26 -10.96
C GLU A 111 -6.42 7.73 -10.96
N ILE A 112 -5.28 7.05 -10.78
CA ILE A 112 -5.21 5.59 -10.73
C ILE A 112 -6.07 5.07 -9.58
N LYS A 113 -5.87 5.61 -8.37
CA LYS A 113 -6.63 5.19 -7.19
C LYS A 113 -8.13 5.47 -7.36
N ALA A 114 -8.50 6.65 -7.82
CA ALA A 114 -9.90 7.00 -8.03
C ALA A 114 -10.59 6.07 -9.04
N ARG A 115 -9.90 5.67 -10.11
CA ARG A 115 -10.39 4.70 -11.10
C ARG A 115 -10.66 3.34 -10.46
N VAL A 116 -9.72 2.83 -9.67
CA VAL A 116 -9.86 1.55 -8.97
C VAL A 116 -11.00 1.59 -7.94
N VAL A 117 -11.08 2.68 -7.15
CA VAL A 117 -12.15 2.88 -6.16
C VAL A 117 -13.52 3.01 -6.82
N ALA A 118 -13.61 3.73 -7.95
CA ALA A 118 -14.87 3.88 -8.68
C ALA A 118 -15.39 2.55 -9.24
N ALA A 119 -14.49 1.62 -9.60
CA ALA A 119 -14.84 0.29 -10.06
C ALA A 119 -15.27 -0.66 -8.92
N ASP A 120 -14.74 -0.45 -7.70
CA ASP A 120 -15.02 -1.30 -6.54
C ASP A 120 -14.87 -0.50 -5.23
N GLU A 121 -15.90 0.23 -4.87
CA GLU A 121 -15.88 1.13 -3.71
C GLU A 121 -15.62 0.41 -2.38
N ARG A 122 -16.18 -0.80 -2.21
CA ARG A 122 -16.17 -1.54 -0.94
C ARG A 122 -15.19 -2.71 -0.87
N GLU A 123 -14.27 -2.79 -1.86
CA GLU A 123 -13.24 -3.83 -1.90
C GLU A 123 -13.82 -5.26 -1.95
N ALA A 124 -14.80 -5.46 -2.81
CA ALA A 124 -15.39 -6.78 -3.04
C ALA A 124 -14.56 -7.66 -4.00
N GLY A 125 -13.56 -7.08 -4.71
CA GLY A 125 -12.72 -7.81 -5.66
C GLY A 125 -11.61 -6.95 -6.27
N GLN A 126 -11.92 -6.11 -7.26
CA GLN A 126 -10.93 -5.35 -8.03
C GLN A 126 -10.07 -4.40 -7.18
N ARG A 127 -10.63 -3.79 -6.15
CA ARG A 127 -9.90 -2.86 -5.29
C ARG A 127 -8.75 -3.53 -4.54
N ALA A 128 -8.75 -4.86 -4.41
CA ALA A 128 -7.67 -5.62 -3.80
C ALA A 128 -6.30 -5.39 -4.48
N VAL A 129 -6.24 -4.95 -5.74
CA VAL A 129 -4.98 -4.61 -6.42
C VAL A 129 -4.20 -3.51 -5.69
N LEU A 130 -4.89 -2.61 -4.95
CA LEU A 130 -4.24 -1.60 -4.12
C LEU A 130 -3.39 -2.18 -2.99
N ASN A 131 -3.60 -3.46 -2.65
CA ASN A 131 -2.80 -4.20 -1.66
C ASN A 131 -1.53 -4.84 -2.28
N TYR A 132 -1.11 -4.44 -3.49
CA TYR A 132 0.14 -4.91 -4.07
C TYR A 132 1.32 -4.60 -3.15
N GLY A 133 2.14 -5.62 -2.82
CA GLY A 133 3.23 -5.52 -1.85
C GLY A 133 2.80 -5.59 -0.36
N HIS A 134 1.52 -5.41 -0.04
CA HIS A 134 1.07 -5.25 1.34
C HIS A 134 1.10 -6.53 2.19
N THR A 135 1.02 -7.72 1.60
CA THR A 135 1.02 -8.98 2.37
C THR A 135 2.31 -9.12 3.21
N LEU A 136 3.49 -8.90 2.60
CA LEU A 136 4.74 -8.91 3.35
C LEU A 136 4.92 -7.61 4.16
N ALA A 137 4.51 -6.45 3.65
CA ALA A 137 4.60 -5.19 4.38
C ALA A 137 3.88 -5.26 5.74
N HIS A 138 2.65 -5.74 5.77
CA HIS A 138 1.87 -5.94 7.02
C HIS A 138 2.53 -6.95 7.96
N ALA A 139 3.17 -8.00 7.42
CA ALA A 139 3.91 -8.94 8.25
C ALA A 139 5.11 -8.27 8.93
N ILE A 140 5.87 -7.45 8.19
CA ILE A 140 6.98 -6.65 8.74
C ILE A 140 6.47 -5.68 9.82
N GLU A 141 5.38 -4.96 9.57
CA GLU A 141 4.79 -4.02 10.53
C GLU A 141 4.24 -4.72 11.79
N THR A 142 3.60 -5.89 11.62
CA THR A 142 2.96 -6.62 12.72
C THR A 142 3.98 -7.21 13.69
N THR A 143 5.13 -7.63 13.20
CA THR A 143 6.21 -8.09 14.08
C THR A 143 6.77 -6.96 14.95
N GLY A 144 6.59 -5.67 14.55
CA GLY A 144 6.81 -4.48 15.37
C GLY A 144 8.25 -4.23 15.85
N ARG A 145 9.21 -5.06 15.42
CA ARG A 145 10.59 -5.05 15.90
C ARG A 145 11.53 -4.18 15.05
N TYR A 146 11.02 -3.72 13.91
CA TYR A 146 11.84 -3.03 12.92
C TYR A 146 11.45 -1.56 12.87
N ASP A 147 12.44 -0.69 12.91
CA ASP A 147 12.22 0.76 12.72
C ASP A 147 12.01 1.08 11.23
N MET A 148 11.01 0.43 10.62
CA MET A 148 10.63 0.56 9.22
C MET A 148 9.25 1.20 9.12
N ARG A 149 9.12 2.24 8.31
CA ARG A 149 7.85 2.90 8.05
C ARG A 149 7.02 2.11 7.04
N HIS A 150 5.71 2.33 7.06
CA HIS A 150 4.76 1.66 6.18
C HIS A 150 5.21 1.60 4.71
N GLY A 151 5.51 2.74 4.09
CA GLY A 151 5.94 2.77 2.68
C GLY A 151 7.29 2.09 2.42
N GLU A 152 8.21 2.08 3.40
CA GLU A 152 9.45 1.33 3.30
C GLU A 152 9.17 -0.18 3.32
N ALA A 153 8.26 -0.63 4.17
CA ALA A 153 7.82 -2.03 4.19
C ALA A 153 7.07 -2.41 2.90
N VAL A 154 6.25 -1.51 2.35
CA VAL A 154 5.58 -1.72 1.05
C VAL A 154 6.59 -1.87 -0.07
N ALA A 155 7.67 -1.08 -0.09
CA ALA A 155 8.72 -1.20 -1.11
C ALA A 155 9.39 -2.59 -1.09
N VAL A 156 9.76 -3.10 0.09
CA VAL A 156 10.26 -4.48 0.24
C VAL A 156 9.21 -5.49 -0.22
N GLY A 157 7.95 -5.27 0.14
CA GLY A 157 6.84 -6.11 -0.25
C GLY A 157 6.57 -6.13 -1.77
N LEU A 158 6.81 -5.03 -2.48
CA LEU A 158 6.71 -4.97 -3.95
C LEU A 158 7.78 -5.84 -4.62
N VAL A 159 9.02 -5.73 -4.17
CA VAL A 159 10.12 -6.59 -4.69
C VAL A 159 9.85 -8.06 -4.39
N TYR A 160 9.40 -8.36 -3.17
CA TYR A 160 9.02 -9.72 -2.80
C TYR A 160 7.88 -10.28 -3.67
N ALA A 161 6.83 -9.47 -3.90
CA ALA A 161 5.71 -9.89 -4.73
C ALA A 161 6.13 -10.14 -6.19
N ALA A 162 7.07 -9.35 -6.71
CA ALA A 162 7.66 -9.58 -8.05
C ALA A 162 8.48 -10.87 -8.09
N GLU A 163 9.32 -11.13 -7.09
CA GLU A 163 10.09 -12.38 -7.00
C GLU A 163 9.18 -13.61 -6.89
N LEU A 164 8.09 -13.51 -6.12
CA LEU A 164 7.10 -14.57 -5.99
C LEU A 164 6.36 -14.80 -7.31
N ALA A 165 5.96 -13.73 -8.00
CA ALA A 165 5.34 -13.80 -9.32
C ALA A 165 6.26 -14.47 -10.36
N ALA A 166 7.56 -14.14 -10.34
CA ALA A 166 8.56 -14.78 -11.21
C ALA A 166 8.76 -16.27 -10.86
N ALA A 167 8.80 -16.61 -9.57
CA ALA A 167 8.90 -18.01 -9.14
C ALA A 167 7.67 -18.85 -9.55
N MET A 168 6.52 -18.20 -9.71
CA MET A 168 5.29 -18.80 -10.25
C MET A 168 5.21 -18.77 -11.80
N GLY A 169 6.21 -18.22 -12.47
CA GLY A 169 6.23 -18.09 -13.93
C GLY A 169 5.22 -17.08 -14.51
N ARG A 170 4.77 -16.12 -13.68
CA ARG A 170 3.79 -15.09 -14.08
C ARG A 170 4.44 -13.89 -14.77
N ILE A 171 5.66 -13.55 -14.39
CA ILE A 171 6.50 -12.51 -14.99
C ILE A 171 7.91 -13.03 -15.22
N ASP A 172 8.69 -12.35 -16.04
CA ASP A 172 10.09 -12.65 -16.29
C ASP A 172 11.06 -11.90 -15.36
N THR A 173 12.34 -12.16 -15.52
CA THR A 173 13.42 -11.54 -14.73
C THR A 173 13.57 -10.05 -15.02
N ASP A 174 13.25 -9.60 -16.22
CA ASP A 174 13.34 -8.20 -16.61
C ASP A 174 12.28 -7.37 -15.87
N ARG A 175 11.08 -7.93 -15.71
CA ARG A 175 10.03 -7.31 -14.93
C ARG A 175 10.35 -7.26 -13.43
N VAL A 176 11.04 -8.27 -12.88
CA VAL A 176 11.58 -8.23 -11.50
C VAL A 176 12.64 -7.12 -11.37
N ALA A 177 13.54 -7.02 -12.34
CA ALA A 177 14.56 -5.96 -12.35
C ALA A 177 13.93 -4.56 -12.40
N GLU A 178 12.82 -4.39 -13.12
CA GLU A 178 12.06 -3.14 -13.14
C GLU A 178 11.50 -2.78 -11.75
N HIS A 179 10.96 -3.74 -10.99
CA HIS A 179 10.49 -3.50 -9.62
C HIS A 179 11.64 -2.99 -8.73
N ARG A 180 12.81 -3.63 -8.80
CA ARG A 180 13.99 -3.17 -8.05
C ARG A 180 14.44 -1.79 -8.48
N ARG A 181 14.45 -1.50 -9.78
CA ARG A 181 14.80 -0.19 -10.33
C ARG A 181 13.86 0.92 -9.83
N ILE A 182 12.55 0.69 -9.80
CA ILE A 182 11.56 1.66 -9.32
C ILE A 182 11.71 1.90 -7.82
N VAL A 183 11.92 0.86 -7.03
CA VAL A 183 12.17 0.97 -5.59
C VAL A 183 13.45 1.77 -5.33
N ASP A 184 14.53 1.51 -6.08
CA ASP A 184 15.80 2.23 -5.98
C ASP A 184 15.67 3.70 -6.44
N TYR A 185 14.91 3.97 -7.50
CA TYR A 185 14.65 5.34 -7.99
C TYR A 185 14.04 6.24 -6.89
N TYR A 186 13.20 5.69 -6.03
CA TYR A 186 12.60 6.40 -4.91
C TYR A 186 13.43 6.36 -3.61
N ASP A 187 14.68 5.88 -3.67
CA ASP A 187 15.57 5.71 -2.50
C ASP A 187 14.93 4.88 -1.38
N LEU A 188 14.34 3.74 -1.73
CA LEU A 188 13.61 2.88 -0.82
C LEU A 188 14.35 1.54 -0.60
N PRO A 189 14.19 0.88 0.55
CA PRO A 189 14.77 -0.43 0.78
C PRO A 189 14.12 -1.50 -0.12
N SER A 190 14.95 -2.39 -0.67
CA SER A 190 14.51 -3.54 -1.47
C SER A 190 14.76 -4.88 -0.77
N ALA A 191 15.27 -4.85 0.46
CA ALA A 191 15.62 -6.03 1.26
C ALA A 191 14.94 -6.02 2.63
N LEU A 192 14.75 -7.21 3.18
CA LEU A 192 14.22 -7.40 4.54
C LEU A 192 15.12 -6.73 5.57
N PRO A 193 14.55 -6.20 6.66
CA PRO A 193 15.34 -5.67 7.76
C PRO A 193 16.17 -6.76 8.42
N ALA A 194 17.35 -6.39 8.93
CA ALA A 194 18.23 -7.31 9.60
C ALA A 194 17.54 -8.00 10.80
N GLY A 195 17.66 -9.32 10.88
CA GLY A 195 17.05 -10.11 11.95
C GLY A 195 15.59 -10.49 11.75
N ALA A 196 15.00 -10.19 10.57
CA ALA A 196 13.66 -10.66 10.23
C ALA A 196 13.65 -12.20 10.15
N GLY A 197 12.89 -12.86 11.05
CA GLY A 197 12.74 -14.30 11.10
C GLY A 197 11.67 -14.80 10.14
N ASP A 198 11.97 -15.83 9.35
CA ASP A 198 11.04 -16.39 8.37
C ASP A 198 9.76 -16.90 9.02
N ASP A 199 9.90 -17.68 10.11
CA ASP A 199 8.74 -18.25 10.81
C ASP A 199 7.77 -17.17 11.32
N GLU A 200 8.30 -16.04 11.80
CA GLU A 200 7.48 -14.92 12.29
C GLU A 200 6.76 -14.23 11.12
N LEU A 201 7.45 -13.98 10.01
CA LEU A 201 6.88 -13.37 8.83
C LEU A 201 5.82 -14.28 8.19
N LEU A 202 6.11 -15.57 8.04
CA LEU A 202 5.15 -16.55 7.51
C LEU A 202 3.92 -16.68 8.39
N ALA A 203 4.10 -16.72 9.72
CA ALA A 203 2.99 -16.75 10.66
C ALA A 203 2.15 -15.46 10.60
N ALA A 204 2.77 -14.31 10.37
CA ALA A 204 2.06 -13.04 10.22
C ALA A 204 1.28 -12.97 8.90
N MET A 205 1.89 -13.37 7.78
CA MET A 205 1.22 -13.45 6.47
C MET A 205 0.05 -14.44 6.48
N GLY A 206 0.18 -15.57 7.19
CA GLY A 206 -0.88 -16.57 7.31
C GLY A 206 -2.07 -16.13 8.19
N ARG A 207 -1.87 -15.22 9.15
CA ARG A 207 -2.94 -14.69 10.00
C ARG A 207 -3.88 -13.74 9.28
N ASP A 208 -3.37 -13.01 8.31
CA ASP A 208 -4.18 -12.07 7.52
C ASP A 208 -5.22 -12.78 6.63
N LYS A 209 -5.06 -14.10 6.42
CA LYS A 209 -5.98 -14.90 5.59
C LYS A 209 -6.18 -16.30 6.17
N LYS A 210 -7.23 -16.47 6.96
CA LYS A 210 -7.78 -17.79 7.32
C LYS A 210 -8.32 -18.46 6.03
N ALA A 211 -7.45 -19.08 5.25
CA ALA A 211 -7.86 -19.81 4.05
C ALA A 211 -7.56 -21.30 4.21
N LEU A 212 -8.59 -22.10 4.09
CA LEU A 212 -8.51 -23.55 3.88
C LEU A 212 -7.87 -23.89 2.51
N ASP A 213 -7.75 -22.91 1.60
CA ASP A 213 -7.36 -23.09 0.20
C ASP A 213 -6.01 -22.41 -0.17
N GLY A 214 -5.09 -22.20 0.79
CA GLY A 214 -3.79 -21.58 0.55
C GLY A 214 -3.77 -20.06 0.76
N LEU A 215 -2.59 -19.46 0.60
CA LEU A 215 -2.39 -18.03 0.78
C LEU A 215 -2.87 -17.25 -0.44
N THR A 216 -3.39 -16.05 -0.22
CA THR A 216 -3.77 -15.12 -1.30
C THR A 216 -2.78 -13.96 -1.35
N PHE A 217 -2.23 -13.69 -2.51
CA PHE A 217 -1.36 -12.55 -2.76
C PHE A 217 -1.92 -11.68 -3.87
N VAL A 218 -1.56 -10.41 -3.87
CA VAL A 218 -1.70 -9.56 -5.05
C VAL A 218 -0.36 -9.62 -5.77
N LEU A 219 -0.36 -10.10 -7.02
CA LEU A 219 0.85 -10.36 -7.80
C LEU A 219 0.74 -9.77 -9.20
N ASP A 220 1.86 -9.38 -9.78
CA ASP A 220 1.95 -9.00 -11.19
C ASP A 220 1.84 -10.23 -12.10
N GLY A 221 1.45 -10.01 -13.35
CA GLY A 221 1.26 -11.07 -14.33
C GLY A 221 0.98 -10.55 -15.72
N PRO A 222 0.65 -11.44 -16.66
CA PRO A 222 0.51 -11.10 -18.08
C PRO A 222 -0.65 -10.12 -18.37
N HIS A 223 -1.56 -9.95 -17.42
CA HIS A 223 -2.70 -9.01 -17.52
C HIS A 223 -2.60 -7.85 -16.52
N GLY A 224 -1.40 -7.64 -15.93
CA GLY A 224 -1.15 -6.68 -14.87
C GLY A 224 -1.30 -7.28 -13.48
N VAL A 225 -1.44 -6.39 -12.47
CA VAL A 225 -1.51 -6.77 -11.06
C VAL A 225 -2.91 -7.27 -10.71
N GLU A 226 -2.99 -8.45 -10.11
CA GLU A 226 -4.26 -9.10 -9.76
C GLU A 226 -4.16 -9.96 -8.48
N PRO A 227 -5.27 -10.23 -7.77
CA PRO A 227 -5.31 -11.20 -6.69
C PRO A 227 -5.08 -12.63 -7.20
N VAL A 228 -4.18 -13.37 -6.55
CA VAL A 228 -3.85 -14.77 -6.84
C VAL A 228 -4.10 -15.60 -5.61
N HIS A 229 -4.98 -16.58 -5.72
CA HIS A 229 -5.37 -17.47 -4.63
C HIS A 229 -4.60 -18.79 -4.68
N GLY A 230 -4.52 -19.48 -3.54
CA GLY A 230 -3.93 -20.81 -3.47
C GLY A 230 -2.41 -20.85 -3.69
N VAL A 231 -1.71 -19.79 -3.31
CA VAL A 231 -0.24 -19.74 -3.41
C VAL A 231 0.37 -20.72 -2.42
N ASP A 232 1.29 -21.56 -2.92
CA ASP A 232 1.98 -22.58 -2.13
C ASP A 232 2.81 -21.95 -1.00
N PRO A 233 2.53 -22.29 0.27
CA PRO A 233 3.30 -21.80 1.42
C PRO A 233 4.80 -22.08 1.35
N ASP A 234 5.21 -23.21 0.79
CA ASP A 234 6.62 -23.56 0.63
C ASP A 234 7.32 -22.61 -0.35
N LEU A 235 6.62 -22.22 -1.43
CA LEU A 235 7.14 -21.23 -2.38
C LEU A 235 7.23 -19.84 -1.75
N VAL A 236 6.24 -19.47 -0.96
CA VAL A 236 6.22 -18.20 -0.20
C VAL A 236 7.45 -18.12 0.73
N GLY A 237 7.72 -19.18 1.49
CA GLY A 237 8.89 -19.24 2.37
C GLY A 237 10.21 -19.14 1.61
N LYS A 238 10.39 -19.92 0.56
CA LYS A 238 11.63 -19.91 -0.27
C LYS A 238 11.88 -18.57 -0.94
N THR A 239 10.80 -17.81 -1.22
CA THR A 239 10.93 -16.50 -1.87
C THR A 239 11.47 -15.43 -0.91
N LEU A 240 11.34 -15.59 0.42
CA LEU A 240 11.93 -14.65 1.39
C LEU A 240 13.46 -14.53 1.23
N ASP A 241 14.14 -15.60 0.85
CA ASP A 241 15.60 -15.58 0.60
C ASP A 241 16.02 -14.62 -0.54
N ARG A 242 15.11 -14.30 -1.44
CA ARG A 242 15.40 -13.42 -2.58
C ARG A 242 15.35 -11.93 -2.25
N VAL A 243 14.85 -11.58 -1.07
CA VAL A 243 14.77 -10.22 -0.55
C VAL A 243 15.60 -10.01 0.73
N ARG A 244 16.62 -10.84 0.94
CA ARG A 244 17.60 -10.74 2.02
C ARG A 244 18.83 -9.95 1.64
#